data_1cccce197d822f3dc5eb469cfba3a0e5
#
_entry.id   1cccce197d822f3dc5eb469cfba3a0e5
#
_cell.length_a   1.000
_cell.length_b   1.000
_cell.length_c   1.000
_cell.angle_alpha   90.00
_cell.angle_beta   90.00
_cell.angle_gamma   90.00
#
_symmetry.space_group_name_H-M   'P 1'
#
loop_
_entity.id
_entity.type
_entity.pdbx_description
1 polymer ?
#
loop_
_entity_poly.entity_id
_entity_poly.type
_entity_poly.pdbx_seq_one_letter_code
_entity_poly.pdbx_strand_id
1 'polypeptide(L)'
;LNEKTDFFFLSAKKKVLHFAPEQAFYKLFRNQKNLDYTTTDLFSPLADVKADICNLPFEDNQYDVILCNHVLEHIPDDTKAMQELYRVLKPGGLAILQIPQDLSRATTFADDTITDQKERAKIFGQYDHVRIYGRDYFDKLRSIGFKVIEEDYTNKIAPELVEKYCLAKGEIIPVCFK
;
A
#
# COMPACT_ATOMS: atom_id res chain seq x y z
N LEU A 1 -0.15 12.49 0.70
CA LEU A 1 1.28 12.62 1.04
C LEU A 1 1.64 14.07 1.36
N ASN A 2 1.49 14.98 0.44
CA ASN A 2 1.96 16.36 0.57
C ASN A 2 1.33 17.15 1.72
N GLU A 3 0.07 16.88 2.07
CA GLU A 3 -0.62 17.53 3.19
C GLU A 3 -0.20 16.99 4.56
N LYS A 4 0.34 15.78 4.60
CA LYS A 4 0.76 15.08 5.83
C LYS A 4 2.27 15.06 6.02
N THR A 5 3.00 15.39 4.97
CA THR A 5 4.47 15.38 4.94
C THR A 5 4.97 16.47 3.99
N ASP A 6 6.19 16.89 4.17
CA ASP A 6 6.87 17.81 3.22
C ASP A 6 7.41 17.06 1.98
N PHE A 7 6.78 15.97 1.57
CA PHE A 7 7.26 14.99 0.61
C PHE A 7 7.85 15.61 -0.68
N PHE A 8 7.19 16.65 -1.22
CA PHE A 8 7.65 17.32 -2.44
C PHE A 8 8.55 18.55 -2.20
N PHE A 9 8.67 19.05 -0.98
CA PHE A 9 9.29 20.34 -0.70
C PHE A 9 10.53 20.30 0.20
N LEU A 10 10.92 19.11 0.69
CA LEU A 10 12.07 18.99 1.57
C LEU A 10 13.40 19.20 0.83
N SER A 11 14.32 19.89 1.49
CA SER A 11 15.71 20.01 1.06
C SER A 11 16.52 18.72 1.24
N ALA A 12 16.09 17.83 2.14
CA ALA A 12 16.73 16.53 2.37
C ALA A 12 16.13 15.45 1.45
N LYS A 13 17.00 14.65 0.83
CA LYS A 13 16.57 13.49 0.04
C LYS A 13 15.82 12.50 0.89
N LYS A 14 14.64 12.05 0.40
CA LYS A 14 13.83 10.97 0.98
C LYS A 14 14.03 9.68 0.19
N LYS A 15 14.30 8.58 0.87
CA LYS A 15 14.31 7.25 0.26
C LYS A 15 12.89 6.72 0.19
N VAL A 16 12.43 6.46 -1.01
CA VAL A 16 11.05 6.01 -1.30
C VAL A 16 11.09 4.62 -1.92
N LEU A 17 10.33 3.69 -1.37
CA LEU A 17 10.08 2.37 -1.95
C LEU A 17 8.64 2.31 -2.46
N HIS A 18 8.46 1.96 -3.72
CA HIS A 18 7.15 1.87 -4.36
C HIS A 18 6.94 0.49 -4.97
N PHE A 19 5.97 -0.24 -4.43
CA PHE A 19 5.58 -1.56 -4.93
C PHE A 19 4.60 -1.43 -6.09
N ALA A 20 4.76 -2.27 -7.13
CA ALA A 20 3.88 -2.34 -8.29
C ALA A 20 3.46 -0.94 -8.81
N PRO A 21 4.43 -0.07 -9.15
CA PRO A 21 4.21 1.37 -9.25
C PRO A 21 3.19 1.72 -10.34
N GLU A 22 2.18 2.48 -9.96
CA GLU A 22 1.20 3.04 -10.88
C GLU A 22 1.88 4.06 -11.81
N GLN A 23 1.58 4.01 -13.11
CA GLN A 23 2.24 4.84 -14.12
C GLN A 23 2.19 6.35 -13.83
N ALA A 24 1.08 6.83 -13.25
CA ALA A 24 0.91 8.24 -12.91
C ALA A 24 1.92 8.69 -11.85
N PHE A 25 2.12 7.89 -10.78
CA PHE A 25 3.07 8.19 -9.73
C PHE A 25 4.51 7.89 -10.13
N TYR A 26 4.73 6.82 -10.90
CA TYR A 26 6.06 6.46 -11.38
C TYR A 26 6.77 7.63 -12.07
N LYS A 27 6.11 8.25 -13.07
CA LYS A 27 6.68 9.38 -13.80
C LYS A 27 6.88 10.60 -12.91
N LEU A 28 5.91 10.88 -12.03
CA LEU A 28 5.97 12.01 -11.12
C LEU A 28 7.15 11.89 -10.15
N PHE A 29 7.29 10.74 -9.47
CA PHE A 29 8.31 10.55 -8.45
C PHE A 29 9.71 10.37 -9.04
N ARG A 30 9.83 9.70 -10.19
CA ARG A 30 11.10 9.53 -10.89
C ARG A 30 11.77 10.86 -11.27
N ASN A 31 10.97 11.89 -11.51
CA ASN A 31 11.46 13.22 -11.88
C ASN A 31 11.74 14.14 -10.68
N GLN A 32 11.47 13.71 -9.44
CA GLN A 32 11.70 14.51 -8.25
C GLN A 32 13.17 14.40 -7.80
N LYS A 33 13.88 15.52 -7.80
CA LYS A 33 15.31 15.56 -7.43
C LYS A 33 15.57 15.28 -5.93
N ASN A 34 14.57 15.53 -5.09
CA ASN A 34 14.62 15.28 -3.65
C ASN A 34 14.24 13.87 -3.24
N LEU A 35 13.92 12.98 -4.20
CA LEU A 35 13.61 11.58 -3.92
C LEU A 35 14.75 10.67 -4.40
N ASP A 36 15.12 9.72 -3.53
CA ASP A 36 15.85 8.52 -3.87
C ASP A 36 14.80 7.42 -4.05
N TYR A 37 14.28 7.33 -5.29
CA TYR A 37 13.10 6.57 -5.62
C TYR A 37 13.45 5.22 -6.19
N THR A 38 13.06 4.16 -5.48
CA THR A 38 13.23 2.76 -5.85
C THR A 38 11.85 2.13 -6.09
N THR A 39 11.70 1.42 -7.18
CA THR A 39 10.52 0.61 -7.48
C THR A 39 10.80 -0.86 -7.33
N THR A 40 9.83 -1.62 -6.86
CA THR A 40 9.92 -3.07 -6.71
C THR A 40 8.64 -3.78 -7.14
N ASP A 41 8.80 -4.94 -7.73
CA ASP A 41 7.72 -5.82 -8.16
C ASP A 41 8.28 -7.24 -8.34
N LEU A 42 7.44 -8.26 -8.17
CA LEU A 42 7.87 -9.65 -8.32
C LEU A 42 8.10 -10.02 -9.79
N PHE A 43 7.28 -9.52 -10.70
CA PHE A 43 7.24 -9.96 -12.09
C PHE A 43 7.56 -8.85 -13.10
N SER A 44 7.25 -7.60 -12.79
CA SER A 44 7.39 -6.49 -13.72
C SER A 44 8.85 -6.29 -14.15
N PRO A 45 9.14 -6.25 -15.45
CA PRO A 45 10.48 -5.93 -15.95
C PRO A 45 10.83 -4.44 -15.77
N LEU A 46 9.86 -3.61 -15.42
CA LEU A 46 10.04 -2.16 -15.25
C LEU A 46 10.44 -1.77 -13.81
N ALA A 47 10.40 -2.72 -12.87
CA ALA A 47 10.83 -2.49 -11.51
C ALA A 47 12.37 -2.39 -11.45
N ASP A 48 12.89 -1.47 -10.64
CA ASP A 48 14.33 -1.34 -10.39
C ASP A 48 14.88 -2.59 -9.69
N VAL A 49 14.08 -3.18 -8.79
CA VAL A 49 14.43 -4.39 -8.05
C VAL A 49 13.30 -5.41 -8.16
N LYS A 50 13.61 -6.61 -8.62
CA LYS A 50 12.68 -7.75 -8.55
C LYS A 50 12.77 -8.38 -7.17
N ALA A 51 11.68 -8.36 -6.43
CA ALA A 51 11.66 -8.93 -5.07
C ALA A 51 10.28 -9.49 -4.71
N ASP A 52 10.31 -10.54 -3.89
CA ASP A 52 9.15 -11.02 -3.16
C ASP A 52 8.93 -10.12 -1.93
N ILE A 53 7.72 -9.59 -1.79
CA ILE A 53 7.35 -8.73 -0.67
C ILE A 53 7.49 -9.45 0.69
N CYS A 54 7.41 -10.78 0.71
CA CYS A 54 7.60 -11.59 1.91
C CYS A 54 9.09 -11.81 2.27
N ASN A 55 10.02 -11.40 1.40
CA ASN A 55 11.47 -11.54 1.61
C ASN A 55 12.23 -10.44 0.88
N LEU A 56 12.17 -9.23 1.39
CA LEU A 56 12.74 -8.05 0.73
C LEU A 56 14.27 -8.01 0.86
N PRO A 57 15.01 -7.78 -0.25
CA PRO A 57 16.46 -7.69 -0.26
C PRO A 57 16.97 -6.31 0.20
N PHE A 58 16.27 -5.70 1.14
CA PHE A 58 16.59 -4.37 1.66
C PHE A 58 16.96 -4.44 3.13
N GLU A 59 17.78 -3.50 3.59
CA GLU A 59 18.20 -3.40 4.98
C GLU A 59 17.05 -2.92 5.88
N ASP A 60 17.15 -3.23 7.17
CA ASP A 60 16.25 -2.69 8.18
C ASP A 60 16.32 -1.17 8.21
N ASN A 61 15.17 -0.53 8.37
CA ASN A 61 15.09 0.94 8.51
C ASN A 61 15.74 1.70 7.33
N GLN A 62 15.56 1.20 6.12
CA GLN A 62 16.20 1.78 4.92
C GLN A 62 15.40 2.93 4.32
N TYR A 63 14.05 2.86 4.33
CA TYR A 63 13.17 3.76 3.61
C TYR A 63 12.45 4.76 4.50
N ASP A 64 12.35 6.01 4.03
CA ASP A 64 11.59 7.08 4.71
C ASP A 64 10.10 6.99 4.38
N VAL A 65 9.77 6.52 3.16
CA VAL A 65 8.38 6.37 2.68
C VAL A 65 8.23 5.06 1.92
N ILE A 66 7.13 4.36 2.16
CA ILE A 66 6.71 3.17 1.41
C ILE A 66 5.33 3.41 0.80
N LEU A 67 5.18 3.07 -0.48
CA LEU A 67 3.90 3.02 -1.19
C LEU A 67 3.67 1.58 -1.63
N CYS A 68 2.61 0.98 -1.12
CA CYS A 68 2.23 -0.41 -1.43
C CYS A 68 0.70 -0.45 -1.56
N ASN A 69 0.22 -0.07 -2.74
CA ASN A 69 -1.20 0.02 -3.04
C ASN A 69 -1.62 -1.16 -3.91
N HIS A 70 -2.73 -1.80 -3.56
CA HIS A 70 -3.30 -2.91 -4.31
C HIS A 70 -2.30 -4.05 -4.57
N VAL A 71 -1.59 -4.47 -3.51
CA VAL A 71 -0.61 -5.56 -3.54
C VAL A 71 -0.96 -6.65 -2.53
N LEU A 72 -1.30 -6.28 -1.28
CA LEU A 72 -1.43 -7.23 -0.18
C LEU A 72 -2.59 -8.23 -0.37
N GLU A 73 -3.63 -7.86 -1.14
CA GLU A 73 -4.73 -8.73 -1.49
C GLU A 73 -4.35 -9.93 -2.38
N HIS A 74 -3.18 -9.83 -3.04
CA HIS A 74 -2.62 -10.88 -3.88
C HIS A 74 -1.66 -11.82 -3.12
N ILE A 75 -1.25 -11.44 -1.91
CA ILE A 75 -0.16 -12.11 -1.18
C ILE A 75 -0.73 -13.16 -0.21
N PRO A 76 -0.42 -14.46 -0.38
CA PRO A 76 -0.92 -15.50 0.52
C PRO A 76 -0.53 -15.28 1.99
N ASP A 77 0.72 -14.93 2.28
CA ASP A 77 1.19 -14.57 3.62
C ASP A 77 1.29 -13.04 3.78
N ASP A 78 0.14 -12.38 3.91
CA ASP A 78 0.08 -10.94 4.09
C ASP A 78 0.73 -10.47 5.41
N THR A 79 0.71 -11.31 6.44
CA THR A 79 1.33 -11.01 7.73
C THR A 79 2.85 -10.89 7.57
N LYS A 80 3.47 -11.81 6.85
CA LYS A 80 4.90 -11.76 6.54
C LYS A 80 5.25 -10.54 5.69
N ALA A 81 4.42 -10.25 4.67
CA ALA A 81 4.60 -9.06 3.84
C ALA A 81 4.54 -7.77 4.69
N MET A 82 3.54 -7.63 5.55
CA MET A 82 3.42 -6.47 6.46
C MET A 82 4.61 -6.35 7.42
N GLN A 83 5.14 -7.48 7.93
CA GLN A 83 6.36 -7.50 8.76
C GLN A 83 7.59 -7.00 8.00
N GLU A 84 7.77 -7.41 6.74
CA GLU A 84 8.86 -6.95 5.89
C GLU A 84 8.74 -5.44 5.57
N LEU A 85 7.53 -4.97 5.24
CA LEU A 85 7.26 -3.54 5.06
C LEU A 85 7.62 -2.73 6.32
N TYR A 86 7.23 -3.24 7.50
CA TYR A 86 7.58 -2.61 8.78
C TYR A 86 9.09 -2.65 9.04
N ARG A 87 9.75 -3.77 8.74
CA ARG A 87 11.20 -3.93 8.93
C ARG A 87 11.99 -2.89 8.15
N VAL A 88 11.71 -2.74 6.86
CA VAL A 88 12.47 -1.85 5.97
C VAL A 88 12.09 -0.38 6.11
N LEU A 89 10.95 -0.05 6.74
CA LEU A 89 10.54 1.32 7.05
C LEU A 89 11.35 1.86 8.23
N LYS A 90 11.84 3.09 8.13
CA LYS A 90 12.56 3.77 9.22
C LYS A 90 11.64 4.11 10.39
N PRO A 91 12.17 4.20 11.63
CA PRO A 91 11.45 4.86 12.72
C PRO A 91 11.03 6.28 12.32
N GLY A 92 9.75 6.62 12.52
CA GLY A 92 9.14 7.86 12.06
C GLY A 92 8.86 7.91 10.54
N GLY A 93 9.15 6.84 9.81
CA GLY A 93 8.80 6.70 8.38
C GLY A 93 7.30 6.50 8.18
N LEU A 94 6.84 6.80 6.97
CA LEU A 94 5.44 6.73 6.55
C LEU A 94 5.24 5.63 5.51
N ALA A 95 4.19 4.82 5.67
CA ALA A 95 3.73 3.88 4.65
C ALA A 95 2.26 4.13 4.30
N ILE A 96 1.91 4.08 3.01
CA ILE A 96 0.54 3.99 2.52
C ILE A 96 0.36 2.56 2.01
N LEU A 97 -0.56 1.84 2.65
CA LEU A 97 -0.79 0.41 2.43
C LEU A 97 -2.24 0.18 2.02
N GLN A 98 -2.64 0.79 0.89
CA GLN A 98 -4.02 0.75 0.42
C GLN A 98 -4.35 -0.60 -0.22
N ILE A 99 -5.55 -1.08 0.07
CA ILE A 99 -6.13 -2.32 -0.46
C ILE A 99 -7.63 -2.12 -0.74
N PRO A 100 -8.24 -2.90 -1.61
CA PRO A 100 -9.69 -2.97 -1.72
C PRO A 100 -10.27 -3.52 -0.41
N GLN A 101 -11.19 -2.80 0.20
CA GLN A 101 -11.75 -3.14 1.49
C GLN A 101 -13.28 -3.24 1.43
N ASP A 102 -13.85 -4.32 1.98
CA ASP A 102 -15.28 -4.44 2.19
C ASP A 102 -15.62 -4.04 3.64
N LEU A 103 -15.99 -2.78 3.84
CA LEU A 103 -16.32 -2.22 5.15
C LEU A 103 -17.61 -2.81 5.76
N SER A 104 -18.41 -3.56 4.99
CA SER A 104 -19.56 -4.28 5.53
C SER A 104 -19.13 -5.50 6.35
N ARG A 105 -17.92 -6.05 6.08
CA ARG A 105 -17.33 -7.17 6.80
C ARG A 105 -16.61 -6.73 8.06
N ALA A 106 -16.86 -7.40 9.16
CA ALA A 106 -16.09 -7.18 10.39
C ALA A 106 -14.67 -7.75 10.28
N THR A 107 -14.53 -8.91 9.61
CA THR A 107 -13.29 -9.66 9.50
C THR A 107 -12.93 -9.96 8.05
N THR A 108 -11.63 -10.00 7.79
CA THR A 108 -11.04 -10.44 6.53
C THR A 108 -11.49 -11.87 6.21
N PHE A 109 -11.88 -12.10 4.97
CA PHE A 109 -12.19 -13.43 4.45
C PHE A 109 -11.05 -13.88 3.53
N ALA A 110 -10.48 -15.03 3.81
CA ALA A 110 -9.50 -15.72 2.97
C ALA A 110 -9.80 -17.21 2.96
N ASP A 111 -9.60 -17.86 1.83
CA ASP A 111 -9.77 -19.30 1.69
C ASP A 111 -8.75 -19.84 0.67
N ASP A 112 -7.71 -20.50 1.19
CA ASP A 112 -6.61 -21.02 0.38
C ASP A 112 -7.01 -22.23 -0.49
N THR A 113 -8.20 -22.82 -0.26
CA THR A 113 -8.73 -23.91 -1.09
C THR A 113 -9.25 -23.42 -2.43
N ILE A 114 -9.57 -22.12 -2.55
CA ILE A 114 -10.05 -21.50 -3.78
C ILE A 114 -8.84 -21.18 -4.68
N THR A 115 -8.54 -22.07 -5.63
CA THR A 115 -7.39 -21.95 -6.55
C THR A 115 -7.79 -21.61 -7.98
N ASP A 116 -9.04 -21.89 -8.38
CA ASP A 116 -9.55 -21.58 -9.72
C ASP A 116 -9.72 -20.09 -9.91
N GLN A 117 -9.18 -19.56 -11.02
CA GLN A 117 -9.16 -18.11 -11.29
C GLN A 117 -10.57 -17.51 -11.48
N LYS A 118 -11.50 -18.26 -12.07
CA LYS A 118 -12.89 -17.79 -12.26
C LYS A 118 -13.63 -17.76 -10.93
N GLU A 119 -13.36 -18.74 -10.09
CA GLU A 119 -13.92 -18.80 -8.73
C GLU A 119 -13.36 -17.66 -7.88
N ARG A 120 -12.05 -17.39 -7.92
CA ARG A 120 -11.43 -16.22 -7.27
C ARG A 120 -12.07 -14.90 -7.74
N ALA A 121 -12.22 -14.71 -9.05
CA ALA A 121 -12.85 -13.51 -9.60
C ALA A 121 -14.29 -13.33 -9.08
N LYS A 122 -15.04 -14.40 -8.92
CA LYS A 122 -16.40 -14.37 -8.40
C LYS A 122 -16.46 -14.07 -6.90
N ILE A 123 -15.55 -14.64 -6.12
CA ILE A 123 -15.56 -14.59 -4.65
C ILE A 123 -14.79 -13.38 -4.14
N PHE A 124 -13.58 -13.14 -4.65
CA PHE A 124 -12.68 -12.08 -4.19
C PHE A 124 -12.69 -10.82 -5.06
N GLY A 125 -13.47 -10.82 -6.16
CA GLY A 125 -13.60 -9.67 -7.06
C GLY A 125 -12.57 -9.62 -8.19
N GLN A 126 -11.46 -10.37 -8.11
CA GLN A 126 -10.42 -10.45 -9.15
C GLN A 126 -9.81 -11.86 -9.19
N TYR A 127 -9.34 -12.27 -10.39
CA TYR A 127 -8.87 -13.65 -10.66
C TYR A 127 -7.63 -14.07 -9.86
N ASP A 128 -6.84 -13.13 -9.38
CA ASP A 128 -5.60 -13.32 -8.62
C ASP A 128 -5.65 -12.78 -7.18
N HIS A 129 -6.79 -12.26 -6.74
CA HIS A 129 -7.00 -11.99 -5.33
C HIS A 129 -7.12 -13.31 -4.55
N VAL A 130 -6.62 -13.31 -3.32
CA VAL A 130 -6.67 -14.46 -2.41
C VAL A 130 -7.47 -14.16 -1.14
N ARG A 131 -7.97 -12.91 -1.00
CA ARG A 131 -8.77 -12.47 0.14
C ARG A 131 -9.62 -11.24 -0.15
N ILE A 132 -10.59 -11.00 0.75
CA ILE A 132 -11.32 -9.74 0.88
C ILE A 132 -11.04 -9.21 2.27
N TYR A 133 -10.42 -8.04 2.36
CA TYR A 133 -10.16 -7.40 3.64
C TYR A 133 -11.43 -6.79 4.23
N GLY A 134 -11.66 -7.06 5.52
CA GLY A 134 -12.68 -6.45 6.35
C GLY A 134 -12.14 -5.27 7.16
N ARG A 135 -12.94 -4.80 8.14
CA ARG A 135 -12.54 -3.72 9.05
C ARG A 135 -11.36 -4.07 9.95
N ASP A 136 -11.10 -5.35 10.17
CA ASP A 136 -9.97 -5.88 10.94
C ASP A 136 -8.59 -5.63 10.28
N TYR A 137 -8.56 -5.16 9.04
CA TYR A 137 -7.32 -4.86 8.34
C TYR A 137 -6.45 -3.85 9.11
N PHE A 138 -7.06 -2.80 9.65
CA PHE A 138 -6.33 -1.80 10.42
C PHE A 138 -5.74 -2.38 11.71
N ASP A 139 -6.45 -3.31 12.35
CA ASP A 139 -5.96 -4.00 13.55
C ASP A 139 -4.84 -4.99 13.21
N LYS A 140 -4.89 -5.63 12.03
CA LYS A 140 -3.76 -6.43 11.53
C LYS A 140 -2.51 -5.56 11.40
N LEU A 141 -2.60 -4.38 10.78
CA LEU A 141 -1.47 -3.45 10.66
C LEU A 141 -0.94 -3.00 12.04
N ARG A 142 -1.84 -2.68 12.98
CA ARG A 142 -1.47 -2.31 14.36
C ARG A 142 -0.76 -3.45 15.09
N SER A 143 -1.18 -4.70 14.86
CA SER A 143 -0.57 -5.89 15.49
C SER A 143 0.87 -6.13 15.04
N ILE A 144 1.25 -5.66 13.85
CA ILE A 144 2.63 -5.68 13.34
C ILE A 144 3.50 -4.63 14.05
N GLY A 145 2.90 -3.55 14.54
CA GLY A 145 3.58 -2.44 15.21
C GLY A 145 3.34 -1.08 14.56
N PHE A 146 2.61 -0.99 13.46
CA PHE A 146 2.29 0.29 12.84
C PHE A 146 1.36 1.13 13.72
N LYS A 147 1.65 2.41 13.83
CA LYS A 147 0.65 3.41 14.22
C LYS A 147 -0.18 3.75 12.99
N VAL A 148 -1.46 3.40 12.98
CA VAL A 148 -2.35 3.53 11.82
C VAL A 148 -3.32 4.68 12.02
N ILE A 149 -3.34 5.60 11.05
CA ILE A 149 -4.36 6.62 10.88
C ILE A 149 -5.28 6.16 9.73
N GLU A 150 -6.55 6.03 10.04
CA GLU A 150 -7.61 5.71 9.09
C GLU A 150 -8.08 7.02 8.44
N GLU A 151 -7.49 7.34 7.27
CA GLU A 151 -7.69 8.64 6.64
C GLU A 151 -8.90 8.61 5.70
N ASP A 152 -10.01 9.19 6.12
CA ASP A 152 -11.16 9.48 5.26
C ASP A 152 -10.91 10.78 4.49
N TYR A 153 -10.17 10.67 3.38
CA TYR A 153 -9.77 11.83 2.60
C TYR A 153 -10.93 12.43 1.81
N THR A 154 -11.85 11.59 1.32
CA THR A 154 -12.97 12.05 0.47
C THR A 154 -13.94 12.95 1.22
N ASN A 155 -14.06 12.82 2.54
CA ASN A 155 -14.87 13.70 3.38
C ASN A 155 -14.17 15.04 3.73
N LYS A 156 -12.89 15.21 3.37
CA LYS A 156 -12.08 16.40 3.68
C LYS A 156 -11.88 17.34 2.50
N ILE A 157 -12.22 16.91 1.29
CA ILE A 157 -12.09 17.69 0.07
C ILE A 157 -13.46 18.12 -0.45
N ALA A 158 -13.45 19.15 -1.31
CA ALA A 158 -14.68 19.67 -1.91
C ALA A 158 -15.40 18.58 -2.73
N PRO A 159 -16.73 18.45 -2.59
CA PRO A 159 -17.51 17.41 -3.29
C PRO A 159 -17.30 17.43 -4.82
N GLU A 160 -17.08 18.61 -5.41
CA GLU A 160 -16.81 18.79 -6.83
C GLU A 160 -15.50 18.10 -7.26
N LEU A 161 -14.51 18.04 -6.37
CA LEU A 161 -13.24 17.33 -6.61
C LEU A 161 -13.43 15.82 -6.50
N VAL A 162 -14.25 15.36 -5.55
CA VAL A 162 -14.60 13.94 -5.42
C VAL A 162 -15.26 13.45 -6.70
N GLU A 163 -16.23 14.21 -7.23
CA GLU A 163 -16.91 13.89 -8.48
C GLU A 163 -15.97 13.97 -9.68
N LYS A 164 -15.22 15.07 -9.81
CA LYS A 164 -14.28 15.32 -10.92
C LYS A 164 -13.23 14.22 -11.06
N TYR A 165 -12.73 13.69 -9.95
CA TYR A 165 -11.70 12.66 -9.94
C TYR A 165 -12.26 11.24 -9.73
N CYS A 166 -13.59 11.09 -9.73
CA CYS A 166 -14.28 9.81 -9.55
C CYS A 166 -13.79 9.05 -8.30
N LEU A 167 -13.55 9.76 -7.19
CA LEU A 167 -13.06 9.14 -5.97
C LEU A 167 -14.17 8.35 -5.27
N ALA A 168 -13.84 7.19 -4.75
CA ALA A 168 -14.77 6.37 -3.99
C ALA A 168 -15.10 7.01 -2.64
N LYS A 169 -16.36 7.41 -2.45
CA LYS A 169 -16.81 7.99 -1.17
C LYS A 169 -16.73 6.96 -0.06
N GLY A 170 -16.16 7.37 1.08
CA GLY A 170 -16.01 6.51 2.25
C GLY A 170 -14.86 5.51 2.15
N GLU A 171 -14.03 5.61 1.13
CA GLU A 171 -12.77 4.86 1.07
C GLU A 171 -11.80 5.40 2.12
N ILE A 172 -11.32 4.50 2.96
CA ILE A 172 -10.37 4.83 4.04
C ILE A 172 -8.96 4.48 3.60
N ILE A 173 -8.07 5.47 3.61
CA ILE A 173 -6.66 5.28 3.27
C ILE A 173 -5.88 4.96 4.54
N PRO A 174 -5.24 3.79 4.65
CA PRO A 174 -4.39 3.46 5.79
C PRO A 174 -3.06 4.22 5.68
N VAL A 175 -2.91 5.24 6.51
CA VAL A 175 -1.66 5.99 6.67
C VAL A 175 -0.92 5.45 7.89
N CYS A 176 0.16 4.73 7.65
CA CYS A 176 0.90 3.97 8.66
C CYS A 176 2.23 4.63 8.99
N PHE A 177 2.61 4.61 10.27
CA PHE A 177 3.92 5.07 10.76
C PHE A 177 4.60 3.98 11.59
N LYS A 178 5.94 3.91 11.49
CA LYS A 178 6.77 3.11 12.38
C LYS A 178 7.17 3.90 13.60
#